data_2b3a7e8131af806ddf4c80496e292037
#
_entry.id   2b3a7e8131af806ddf4c80496e292037
#
_cell.length_a   1.000
_cell.length_b   1.000
_cell.length_c   1.000
_cell.angle_alpha   90.00
_cell.angle_beta   90.00
_cell.angle_gamma   90.00
#
_symmetry.space_group_name_H-M   'P 1'
#
loop_
_entity.id
_entity.type
_entity.pdbx_description
1 polymer ?
#
loop_
_entity_poly.entity_id
_entity_poly.type
_entity_poly.pdbx_seq_one_letter_code
_entity_poly.pdbx_strand_id
1 'polypeptide(L)'
;PRPDKVAPCVTDRQVDLVIRWGTEHDSLGTVEQFTMNTKGELFTYRGSIAERADGGYSLAVEQSKYCDLAKDVMSCFLKTQALNVRGTRARYIEYRNVRSDVYLRAVWNPDLETFQSRDMRELYDQLMKLIPRD
;
A
#
# COMPACT_ATOMS: atom_id res chain seq x y z
N PRO A 1 20.41 0.72 -26.87
CA PRO A 1 19.49 0.47 -25.79
C PRO A 1 19.90 1.21 -24.59
N ARG A 2 18.98 1.75 -23.99
CA ARG A 2 19.21 2.42 -22.82
C ARG A 2 19.22 1.49 -21.71
N PRO A 3 20.06 1.69 -20.89
CA PRO A 3 20.11 0.87 -19.74
C PRO A 3 19.02 1.16 -18.78
N ASP A 4 18.18 2.01 -19.07
CA ASP A 4 17.12 2.41 -18.33
C ASP A 4 16.72 1.53 -17.28
N LYS A 5 17.20 1.72 -16.16
CA LYS A 5 16.93 0.91 -15.06
C LYS A 5 15.81 1.42 -14.27
N VAL A 6 15.46 2.66 -14.46
CA VAL A 6 14.40 3.27 -13.68
C VAL A 6 13.18 3.34 -14.54
N ALA A 7 12.09 2.77 -14.06
CA ALA A 7 10.85 2.79 -14.80
C ALA A 7 10.36 4.22 -14.97
N PRO A 8 9.62 4.50 -16.05
CA PRO A 8 9.20 5.87 -16.33
C PRO A 8 8.41 6.55 -15.24
N CYS A 9 7.78 5.78 -14.37
CA CYS A 9 6.99 6.34 -13.30
C CYS A 9 7.82 6.85 -12.14
N VAL A 10 9.11 6.46 -12.07
CA VAL A 10 9.94 6.85 -10.95
C VAL A 10 10.76 8.06 -11.36
N THR A 11 10.40 9.22 -10.84
CA THR A 11 11.10 10.48 -11.11
C THR A 11 11.80 10.92 -9.83
N ASP A 12 12.58 12.01 -9.92
CA ASP A 12 13.24 12.55 -8.74
C ASP A 12 12.24 12.89 -7.64
N ARG A 13 11.03 13.27 -8.00
CA ARG A 13 10.02 13.61 -7.01
C ARG A 13 9.45 12.41 -6.31
N GLN A 14 9.65 11.22 -6.87
CA GLN A 14 9.05 10.01 -6.36
C GLN A 14 10.04 9.04 -5.75
N VAL A 15 11.30 9.46 -5.58
CA VAL A 15 12.29 8.54 -5.03
C VAL A 15 11.97 8.09 -3.62
N ASP A 16 11.20 8.89 -2.89
CA ASP A 16 10.82 8.55 -1.51
C ASP A 16 9.41 7.99 -1.41
N LEU A 17 8.82 7.62 -2.54
CA LEU A 17 7.47 7.08 -2.53
C LEU A 17 7.43 5.73 -1.84
N VAL A 18 6.48 5.57 -0.94
CA VAL A 18 6.25 4.33 -0.23
C VAL A 18 4.77 4.02 -0.27
N ILE A 19 4.43 2.78 -0.59
CA ILE A 19 3.06 2.31 -0.58
C ILE A 19 2.95 1.27 0.52
N ARG A 20 1.99 1.46 1.43
CA ARG A 20 1.73 0.51 2.51
C ARG A 20 0.29 0.07 2.45
N TRP A 21 0.05 -1.17 2.79
CA TRP A 21 -1.30 -1.70 2.91
C TRP A 21 -1.30 -2.80 3.96
N GLY A 22 -2.47 -3.09 4.48
CA GLY A 22 -2.56 -4.14 5.47
C GLY A 22 -3.89 -4.17 6.20
N THR A 23 -3.91 -4.94 7.27
CA THR A 23 -5.10 -5.12 8.11
C THR A 23 -4.72 -4.90 9.57
N GLU A 24 -5.47 -4.02 10.23
CA GLU A 24 -5.32 -3.76 11.66
C GLU A 24 -6.46 -4.45 12.39
N HIS A 25 -6.14 -5.07 13.53
CA HIS A 25 -7.13 -5.67 14.42
C HIS A 25 -7.14 -4.85 15.71
N ASP A 26 -8.12 -3.97 15.84
CA ASP A 26 -8.15 -3.04 16.96
C ASP A 26 -8.27 -3.75 18.30
N SER A 27 -9.11 -4.76 18.38
CA SER A 27 -9.31 -5.46 19.66
C SER A 27 -8.08 -6.23 20.10
N LEU A 28 -7.27 -6.69 19.15
CA LEU A 28 -6.05 -7.42 19.46
C LEU A 28 -4.83 -6.52 19.54
N GLY A 29 -4.94 -5.29 19.06
CA GLY A 29 -3.81 -4.36 19.01
C GLY A 29 -2.72 -4.81 18.06
N THR A 30 -3.06 -5.59 17.01
CA THR A 30 -2.08 -6.14 16.08
C THR A 30 -2.31 -5.65 14.67
N VAL A 31 -1.28 -5.79 13.83
CA VAL A 31 -1.37 -5.40 12.43
C VAL A 31 -0.52 -6.34 11.58
N GLU A 32 -1.02 -6.63 10.39
CA GLU A 32 -0.22 -7.24 9.34
C GLU A 32 -0.06 -6.17 8.27
N GLN A 33 1.16 -5.76 8.01
CA GLN A 33 1.43 -4.63 7.13
C GLN A 33 2.47 -4.99 6.09
N PHE A 34 2.25 -4.51 4.88
CA PHE A 34 3.17 -4.69 3.77
C PHE A 34 3.61 -3.31 3.30
N THR A 35 4.90 -3.16 3.02
CA THR A 35 5.48 -1.88 2.61
C THR A 35 6.31 -2.11 1.36
N MET A 36 6.10 -1.27 0.35
CA MET A 36 6.83 -1.38 -0.90
C MET A 36 7.44 -0.03 -1.24
N ASN A 37 8.72 -0.01 -1.57
CA ASN A 37 9.43 1.22 -1.92
C ASN A 37 9.68 1.31 -3.42
N THR A 38 10.33 2.38 -3.86
CA THR A 38 10.52 2.62 -5.30
C THR A 38 11.48 1.64 -5.95
N LYS A 39 12.24 0.90 -5.15
CA LYS A 39 13.12 -0.13 -5.70
C LYS A 39 12.37 -1.43 -5.90
N GLY A 40 11.10 -1.47 -5.57
CA GLY A 40 10.31 -2.69 -5.67
C GLY A 40 10.54 -3.65 -4.51
N GLU A 41 11.24 -3.20 -3.47
CA GLU A 41 11.47 -4.04 -2.31
C GLU A 41 10.23 -4.10 -1.46
N LEU A 42 9.81 -5.30 -1.11
CA LEU A 42 8.61 -5.52 -0.31
C LEU A 42 9.01 -6.02 1.07
N PHE A 43 8.44 -5.38 2.08
CA PHE A 43 8.71 -5.72 3.48
C PHE A 43 7.40 -6.12 4.16
N THR A 44 7.49 -7.02 5.12
CA THR A 44 6.33 -7.48 5.86
C THR A 44 6.56 -7.30 7.35
N TYR A 45 5.55 -6.75 8.02
CA TYR A 45 5.55 -6.62 9.47
C TYR A 45 4.28 -7.27 10.02
N ARG A 46 4.45 -8.12 11.02
CA ARG A 46 3.33 -8.69 11.77
C ARG A 46 3.63 -8.53 13.24
N GLY A 47 2.76 -7.84 13.95
CA GLY A 47 2.99 -7.62 15.37
C GLY A 47 2.09 -6.54 15.93
N SER A 48 2.56 -5.92 17.00
CA SER A 48 1.82 -4.90 17.71
C SER A 48 1.68 -3.63 16.89
N ILE A 49 0.50 -3.02 16.94
CA ILE A 49 0.29 -1.72 16.28
C ILE A 49 1.21 -0.68 16.93
N ALA A 50 1.38 -0.77 18.26
CA ALA A 50 2.18 0.22 18.99
C ALA A 50 3.65 0.22 18.56
N GLU A 51 4.15 -0.92 18.09
CA GLU A 51 5.54 -1.05 17.67
C GLU A 51 5.68 -1.20 16.18
N ARG A 52 4.70 -0.71 15.45
CA ARG A 52 4.66 -0.86 13.99
C ARG A 52 5.94 -0.34 13.33
N ALA A 53 6.40 -1.09 12.36
CA ALA A 53 7.59 -0.77 11.59
C ALA A 53 7.42 -1.33 10.18
N ASP A 54 8.43 -1.18 9.33
CA ASP A 54 8.34 -1.74 7.98
C ASP A 54 8.54 -3.26 7.99
N GLY A 55 9.27 -3.77 8.95
CA GLY A 55 9.45 -5.21 9.09
C GLY A 55 10.60 -5.75 8.27
N GLY A 56 10.56 -7.03 8.00
CA GLY A 56 11.62 -7.72 7.30
C GLY A 56 11.40 -7.80 5.81
N TYR A 57 12.48 -7.85 5.07
CA TYR A 57 12.44 -7.97 3.62
C TYR A 57 11.79 -9.29 3.21
N SER A 58 10.89 -9.23 2.25
CA SER A 58 10.18 -10.41 1.77
C SER A 58 10.58 -10.79 0.36
N LEU A 59 10.49 -9.85 -0.58
CA LEU A 59 10.80 -10.15 -1.97
C LEU A 59 10.95 -8.85 -2.75
N ALA A 60 11.36 -8.98 -4.01
CA ALA A 60 11.47 -7.84 -4.90
C ALA A 60 10.40 -7.94 -6.00
N VAL A 61 9.79 -6.81 -6.29
CA VAL A 61 8.79 -6.69 -7.35
C VAL A 61 9.47 -5.95 -8.51
N GLU A 62 9.21 -6.39 -9.74
CA GLU A 62 9.78 -5.72 -10.90
C GLU A 62 9.33 -4.27 -10.96
N GLN A 63 10.22 -3.39 -11.38
CA GLN A 63 9.89 -1.97 -11.41
C GLN A 63 8.72 -1.64 -12.31
N SER A 64 8.57 -2.34 -13.43
CA SER A 64 7.41 -2.09 -14.28
C SER A 64 6.11 -2.40 -13.56
N LYS A 65 6.09 -3.50 -12.80
CA LYS A 65 4.91 -3.84 -12.03
C LYS A 65 4.68 -2.86 -10.90
N TYR A 66 5.75 -2.43 -10.23
CA TYR A 66 5.64 -1.42 -9.19
C TYR A 66 5.03 -0.14 -9.77
N CYS A 67 5.49 0.27 -10.96
CA CYS A 67 4.98 1.48 -11.59
C CYS A 67 3.50 1.38 -11.90
N ASP A 68 3.06 0.25 -12.41
CA ASP A 68 1.65 0.04 -12.70
C ASP A 68 0.82 0.13 -11.43
N LEU A 69 1.30 -0.50 -10.36
CA LEU A 69 0.59 -0.47 -9.08
C LEU A 69 0.58 0.93 -8.49
N ALA A 70 1.69 1.67 -8.59
CA ALA A 70 1.75 3.03 -8.07
C ALA A 70 0.75 3.93 -8.80
N LYS A 71 0.62 3.77 -10.12
CA LYS A 71 -0.37 4.51 -10.89
C LYS A 71 -1.78 4.13 -10.48
N ASP A 72 -2.02 2.84 -10.26
CA ASP A 72 -3.34 2.37 -9.86
C ASP A 72 -3.71 2.91 -8.49
N VAL A 73 -2.75 2.95 -7.56
CA VAL A 73 -2.98 3.49 -6.22
C VAL A 73 -3.35 4.97 -6.33
N MET A 74 -2.55 5.74 -7.05
CA MET A 74 -2.84 7.17 -7.20
C MET A 74 -4.17 7.39 -7.89
N SER A 75 -4.44 6.65 -8.95
CA SER A 75 -5.70 6.77 -9.67
C SER A 75 -6.88 6.47 -8.77
N CYS A 76 -6.75 5.45 -7.93
CA CYS A 76 -7.81 5.08 -7.01
C CYS A 76 -8.06 6.20 -6.00
N PHE A 77 -7.00 6.81 -5.46
CA PHE A 77 -7.16 7.92 -4.53
C PHE A 77 -7.79 9.13 -5.20
N LEU A 78 -7.53 9.36 -6.49
CA LEU A 78 -8.13 10.48 -7.18
C LEU A 78 -9.64 10.30 -7.38
N LYS A 79 -10.10 9.06 -7.47
CA LYS A 79 -11.51 8.75 -7.67
C LYS A 79 -12.27 8.57 -6.38
N THR A 80 -11.59 8.23 -5.31
CA THR A 80 -12.24 7.88 -4.05
C THR A 80 -12.29 9.11 -3.17
N GLN A 81 -13.47 9.40 -2.66
CA GLN A 81 -13.59 10.45 -1.68
C GLN A 81 -13.00 9.96 -0.37
N ALA A 82 -12.85 10.86 0.58
CA ALA A 82 -12.28 10.50 1.87
C ALA A 82 -12.95 9.24 2.40
N LEU A 83 -12.15 8.25 2.69
CA LEU A 83 -12.65 6.97 3.17
C LEU A 83 -11.91 6.63 4.45
N ASN A 84 -12.64 6.61 5.56
CA ASN A 84 -12.06 6.31 6.86
C ASN A 84 -13.15 5.69 7.72
N VAL A 85 -13.45 4.42 7.45
CA VAL A 85 -14.50 3.69 8.16
C VAL A 85 -13.86 2.48 8.81
N ARG A 86 -13.80 2.51 10.14
CA ARG A 86 -13.15 1.43 10.87
C ARG A 86 -14.18 0.49 11.49
N GLY A 87 -13.77 -0.75 11.68
CA GLY A 87 -14.52 -1.73 12.45
C GLY A 87 -13.55 -2.40 13.39
N THR A 88 -13.91 -3.59 13.88
CA THR A 88 -13.00 -4.39 14.71
C THR A 88 -11.72 -4.67 13.93
N ARG A 89 -11.87 -4.92 12.62
CA ARG A 89 -10.75 -4.97 11.72
C ARG A 89 -10.82 -3.76 10.80
N ALA A 90 -9.68 -3.29 10.36
CA ALA A 90 -9.61 -2.19 9.41
C ALA A 90 -8.53 -2.49 8.40
N ARG A 91 -8.89 -2.45 7.13
CA ARG A 91 -7.91 -2.54 6.05
C ARG A 91 -7.58 -1.15 5.58
N TYR A 92 -6.36 -0.96 5.10
CA TYR A 92 -5.91 0.35 4.68
C TYR A 92 -4.94 0.27 3.52
N ILE A 93 -4.88 1.37 2.75
CA ILE A 93 -3.86 1.58 1.75
C ILE A 93 -3.33 3.00 1.97
N GLU A 94 -2.01 3.14 1.99
CA GLU A 94 -1.35 4.43 2.15
C GLU A 94 -0.44 4.70 0.96
N TYR A 95 -0.43 5.95 0.53
CA TYR A 95 0.47 6.43 -0.51
C TYR A 95 1.20 7.61 0.12
N ARG A 96 2.49 7.43 0.36
CA ARG A 96 3.27 8.42 1.07
C ARG A 96 4.50 8.82 0.28
N ASN A 97 4.68 10.11 0.08
CA ASN A 97 5.87 10.62 -0.58
C ASN A 97 6.37 11.81 0.22
N VAL A 98 7.38 11.58 1.05
CA VAL A 98 7.89 12.59 1.96
C VAL A 98 8.47 13.77 1.19
N ARG A 99 9.17 13.48 0.09
CA ARG A 99 9.81 14.53 -0.68
C ARG A 99 8.80 15.54 -1.22
N SER A 100 7.63 15.07 -1.65
CA SER A 100 6.60 15.93 -2.18
C SER A 100 5.56 16.34 -1.13
N ASP A 101 5.77 15.90 0.11
CA ASP A 101 4.87 16.20 1.22
C ASP A 101 3.44 15.71 0.91
N VAL A 102 3.34 14.53 0.35
CA VAL A 102 2.05 13.92 0.04
C VAL A 102 1.84 12.72 0.95
N TYR A 103 0.67 12.64 1.57
CA TYR A 103 0.30 11.48 2.36
C TYR A 103 -1.19 11.25 2.17
N LEU A 104 -1.53 10.12 1.57
CA LEU A 104 -2.92 9.74 1.32
C LEU A 104 -3.17 8.40 2.01
N ARG A 105 -4.32 8.29 2.64
CA ARG A 105 -4.66 7.05 3.35
C ARG A 105 -6.15 6.80 3.23
N ALA A 106 -6.51 5.58 2.88
CA ALA A 106 -7.89 5.12 2.87
C ALA A 106 -8.00 3.95 3.85
N VAL A 107 -9.05 3.95 4.63
CA VAL A 107 -9.32 2.91 5.63
C VAL A 107 -10.76 2.47 5.46
N TRP A 108 -10.99 1.16 5.45
CA TRP A 108 -12.34 0.64 5.35
C TRP A 108 -12.49 -0.60 6.22
N ASN A 109 -13.75 -0.90 6.54
CA ASN A 109 -14.08 -2.09 7.30
C ASN A 109 -14.24 -3.25 6.33
N PRO A 110 -13.37 -4.28 6.38
CA PRO A 110 -13.45 -5.38 5.43
C PRO A 110 -14.72 -6.22 5.59
N ASP A 111 -15.44 -6.06 6.69
CA ASP A 111 -16.67 -6.80 6.91
C ASP A 111 -17.89 -6.09 6.33
N LEU A 112 -17.72 -4.87 5.81
CA LEU A 112 -18.80 -4.10 5.20
C LEU A 112 -18.39 -3.72 3.78
N GLU A 113 -19.03 -4.32 2.79
CA GLU A 113 -18.72 -4.03 1.39
C GLU A 113 -19.64 -2.90 0.93
N THR A 114 -19.10 -1.70 0.86
CA THR A 114 -19.85 -0.53 0.45
C THR A 114 -19.45 -0.12 -0.96
N PHE A 115 -20.29 0.69 -1.58
CA PHE A 115 -19.96 1.24 -2.89
C PHE A 115 -18.71 2.14 -2.81
N GLN A 116 -18.62 2.93 -1.75
CA GLN A 116 -17.48 3.85 -1.60
C GLN A 116 -16.14 3.11 -1.47
N SER A 117 -16.13 1.90 -0.92
CA SER A 117 -14.89 1.18 -0.72
C SER A 117 -14.56 0.23 -1.87
N ARG A 118 -15.41 0.13 -2.89
CA ARG A 118 -15.24 -0.89 -3.93
C ARG A 118 -13.90 -0.80 -4.62
N ASP A 119 -13.53 0.39 -5.07
CA ASP A 119 -12.27 0.55 -5.81
C ASP A 119 -11.06 0.25 -4.94
N MET A 120 -11.10 0.67 -3.68
CA MET A 120 -10.02 0.38 -2.75
C MET A 120 -9.94 -1.10 -2.42
N ARG A 121 -11.08 -1.79 -2.30
CA ARG A 121 -11.10 -3.23 -2.05
C ARG A 121 -10.46 -3.99 -3.23
N GLU A 122 -10.79 -3.59 -4.45
CA GLU A 122 -10.22 -4.22 -5.63
C GLU A 122 -8.72 -3.98 -5.72
N LEU A 123 -8.29 -2.76 -5.44
CA LEU A 123 -6.87 -2.44 -5.43
C LEU A 123 -6.14 -3.23 -4.36
N TYR A 124 -6.72 -3.34 -3.17
CA TYR A 124 -6.13 -4.11 -2.08
C TYR A 124 -5.92 -5.57 -2.51
N ASP A 125 -6.90 -6.15 -3.20
CA ASP A 125 -6.78 -7.52 -3.66
C ASP A 125 -5.64 -7.67 -4.66
N GLN A 126 -5.44 -6.68 -5.53
CA GLN A 126 -4.32 -6.71 -6.46
C GLN A 126 -2.98 -6.62 -5.73
N LEU A 127 -2.90 -5.78 -4.71
CA LEU A 127 -1.68 -5.66 -3.92
C LEU A 127 -1.39 -6.96 -3.17
N MET A 128 -2.42 -7.61 -2.65
CA MET A 128 -2.23 -8.87 -1.94
C MET A 128 -1.75 -10.00 -2.84
N LYS A 129 -1.99 -9.89 -4.14
CA LYS A 129 -1.47 -10.91 -5.06
C LYS A 129 0.05 -10.90 -5.15
N LEU A 130 0.70 -9.84 -4.70
CA LEU A 130 2.16 -9.80 -4.65
C LEU A 130 2.71 -10.65 -3.52
N ILE A 131 1.88 -10.96 -2.53
CA ILE A 131 2.32 -11.64 -1.32
C ILE A 131 2.21 -13.14 -1.52
N PRO A 132 3.32 -13.89 -1.34
CA PRO A 132 3.25 -15.34 -1.45
C PRO A 132 2.37 -15.88 -0.34
N ARG A 133 1.49 -16.82 -0.67
CA ARG A 133 0.63 -17.48 0.30
C ARG A 133 0.86 -18.98 0.18
N ASP A 134 1.01 -19.61 1.28
CA ASP A 134 1.17 -21.05 1.32
C ASP A 134 -0.16 -21.74 1.44
#